data_bddd0356430f146252060d8330e934c2
#
_entry.id   bddd0356430f146252060d8330e934c2
#
_cell.length_a   1.000
_cell.length_b   1.000
_cell.length_c   1.000
_cell.angle_alpha   90.00
_cell.angle_beta   90.00
_cell.angle_gamma   90.00
#
_symmetry.space_group_name_H-M   'P 1'
#
loop_
_entity.id
_entity.type
_entity.pdbx_description
1 polymer ?
#
loop_
_entity_poly.entity_id
_entity_poly.type
_entity_poly.pdbx_seq_one_letter_code
_entity_poly.pdbx_strand_id
1 'polypeptide(L)'
;MIRKKLCVLATATAVSMAPIAVSGTLTATAFAGGGEPAAEAAADKTDVLGRSTVSDKQIADEDGYFDSHDGEGVKIYYRKQLVENPRGNVVLAHGVSEHSGRYDYVAKRLLDAGYNVYRLDHRGHGKSASGSTPLGHIDNFQYILNDFDRVVDMAKGEHPDVKTFLLGHSMGSLTVQAYGIREPGKVDGIITNGGGAPLNLSGKKAAGQTITPEEISEVQKQLDPTLFERLPLADITSFNANYAQNLIPHRTHIGAQSPELSKKVMLSNPFTEGISTSQAVKDEYATSPLIAQKTSAGTALQLGAIATFDAVNADLFTAPTLIMHGTKDGIVPPYFSQDWYNSIS
;
A
#
# COMPACT_ATOMS: atom_id res chain seq x y z
N MET A 1 -23.06 -21.27 14.81
CA MET A 1 -21.69 -21.84 14.85
C MET A 1 -20.73 -20.69 14.63
N ILE A 2 -20.14 -20.15 15.70
CA ILE A 2 -19.20 -19.02 15.63
C ILE A 2 -17.91 -19.57 15.01
N ARG A 3 -17.63 -19.21 13.76
CA ARG A 3 -16.32 -19.49 13.15
C ARG A 3 -15.29 -18.64 13.91
N LYS A 4 -14.44 -19.27 14.70
CA LYS A 4 -13.31 -18.59 15.34
C LYS A 4 -12.42 -18.02 14.23
N LYS A 5 -12.36 -16.70 14.13
CA LYS A 5 -11.38 -16.00 13.29
C LYS A 5 -10.01 -16.40 13.82
N LEU A 6 -9.15 -16.94 12.97
CA LEU A 6 -7.74 -17.15 13.31
C LEU A 6 -7.04 -15.82 13.06
N CYS A 7 -6.88 -15.04 14.12
CA CYS A 7 -6.09 -13.83 14.10
C CYS A 7 -4.84 -14.06 14.95
N VAL A 8 -3.66 -13.86 14.38
CA VAL A 8 -2.38 -14.02 15.07
C VAL A 8 -1.64 -12.70 14.99
N LEU A 9 -1.45 -12.09 16.16
CA LEU A 9 -0.55 -10.95 16.31
C LEU A 9 0.86 -11.50 16.58
N ALA A 10 1.75 -11.39 15.59
CA ALA A 10 3.15 -11.77 15.73
C ALA A 10 4.01 -10.52 15.91
N THR A 11 4.56 -10.35 17.10
CA THR A 11 5.59 -9.34 17.36
C THR A 11 6.94 -9.90 16.93
N ALA A 12 7.42 -9.48 15.78
CA ALA A 12 8.77 -9.84 15.33
C ALA A 12 9.79 -8.90 15.96
N THR A 13 10.73 -9.45 16.73
CA THR A 13 11.99 -8.77 17.02
C THR A 13 12.71 -8.56 15.68
N ALA A 14 12.65 -7.33 15.20
CA ALA A 14 13.39 -6.77 14.07
C ALA A 14 13.95 -7.79 13.05
N VAL A 15 13.10 -8.36 12.21
CA VAL A 15 13.57 -8.75 10.89
C VAL A 15 13.50 -7.48 10.05
N SER A 16 14.60 -6.74 10.05
CA SER A 16 14.82 -5.60 9.17
C SER A 16 14.63 -6.09 7.73
N MET A 17 13.50 -5.79 7.11
CA MET A 17 13.34 -5.89 5.68
C MET A 17 14.03 -4.69 5.04
N ALA A 18 15.36 -4.69 5.11
CA ALA A 18 16.16 -3.60 4.64
C ALA A 18 16.99 -3.98 3.42
N PRO A 19 17.00 -3.19 2.37
CA PRO A 19 17.82 -3.32 1.17
C PRO A 19 19.18 -2.60 1.26
N ILE A 20 20.18 -2.91 0.44
CA ILE A 20 21.56 -2.33 0.38
C ILE A 20 21.97 -1.93 -1.05
N ALA A 21 22.61 -0.80 -1.21
CA ALA A 21 23.05 -0.25 -2.48
C ALA A 21 24.45 -0.71 -2.92
N VAL A 22 24.64 -0.84 -4.23
CA VAL A 22 25.97 -0.84 -4.86
C VAL A 22 26.06 0.39 -5.78
N SER A 23 27.11 1.18 -5.59
CA SER A 23 27.40 2.35 -6.40
C SER A 23 27.82 1.99 -7.80
N GLY A 24 26.98 2.29 -8.79
CA GLY A 24 27.34 2.37 -10.20
C GLY A 24 27.23 3.81 -10.67
N THR A 25 28.30 4.38 -11.21
CA THR A 25 28.33 5.71 -11.81
C THR A 25 27.40 5.75 -13.04
N LEU A 26 26.28 6.46 -12.93
CA LEU A 26 25.41 6.78 -14.06
C LEU A 26 25.80 8.14 -14.65
N THR A 27 26.33 8.10 -15.86
CA THR A 27 26.45 9.29 -16.71
C THR A 27 25.06 9.64 -17.27
N ALA A 28 24.60 10.85 -16.95
CA ALA A 28 23.37 11.38 -17.48
C ALA A 28 23.50 11.68 -18.98
N THR A 29 22.73 10.99 -19.82
CA THR A 29 22.50 11.37 -21.21
C THR A 29 21.08 11.92 -21.36
N ALA A 30 20.99 13.13 -21.89
CA ALA A 30 19.73 13.80 -22.18
C ALA A 30 18.95 13.04 -23.25
N PHE A 31 17.65 12.79 -23.03
CA PHE A 31 16.76 12.21 -24.03
C PHE A 31 16.04 13.32 -24.81
N ALA A 32 16.36 13.36 -26.09
CA ALA A 32 15.51 13.96 -27.11
C ALA A 32 15.20 12.86 -28.16
N GLY A 33 13.91 12.66 -28.46
CA GLY A 33 13.44 11.96 -29.66
C GLY A 33 12.90 10.54 -29.42
N GLY A 34 11.66 10.32 -29.92
CA GLY A 34 10.95 9.05 -29.86
C GLY A 34 11.73 7.89 -30.53
N GLY A 35 11.85 6.82 -29.80
CA GLY A 35 12.34 5.52 -30.20
C GLY A 35 11.66 4.46 -29.33
N GLU A 36 11.41 3.29 -29.88
CA GLU A 36 10.89 2.13 -29.19
C GLU A 36 11.66 1.87 -27.87
N PRO A 37 11.02 1.36 -26.80
CA PRO A 37 11.71 1.09 -25.58
C PRO A 37 12.79 0.04 -25.82
N ALA A 38 14.04 0.45 -25.67
CA ALA A 38 15.16 -0.47 -25.66
C ALA A 38 14.95 -1.54 -24.58
N ALA A 39 15.25 -2.79 -24.91
CA ALA A 39 15.20 -3.90 -23.99
C ALA A 39 15.90 -3.51 -22.67
N GLU A 40 15.15 -3.55 -21.58
CA GLU A 40 15.62 -3.20 -20.23
C GLU A 40 16.82 -4.09 -19.89
N ALA A 41 17.93 -3.47 -19.49
CA ALA A 41 19.13 -4.18 -19.07
C ALA A 41 18.74 -5.21 -18.01
N ALA A 42 19.27 -6.41 -18.10
CA ALA A 42 18.98 -7.54 -17.18
C ALA A 42 18.90 -7.04 -15.74
N ALA A 43 17.71 -7.18 -15.13
CA ALA A 43 17.44 -6.74 -13.78
C ALA A 43 18.55 -7.24 -12.85
N ASP A 44 19.09 -6.38 -12.02
CA ASP A 44 20.12 -6.74 -11.05
C ASP A 44 19.59 -7.93 -10.22
N LYS A 45 20.27 -9.05 -10.27
CA LYS A 45 19.82 -10.30 -9.63
C LYS A 45 19.98 -10.27 -8.11
N THR A 46 20.39 -9.13 -7.56
CA THR A 46 20.54 -8.92 -6.13
C THR A 46 19.82 -7.67 -5.68
N ASP A 47 19.27 -7.73 -4.47
CA ASP A 47 18.79 -6.51 -3.83
C ASP A 47 19.96 -5.69 -3.28
N VAL A 48 19.64 -4.55 -2.77
CA VAL A 48 20.60 -3.64 -2.16
C VAL A 48 21.26 -4.19 -0.85
N LEU A 49 20.92 -5.40 -0.38
CA LEU A 49 21.65 -6.17 0.64
C LEU A 49 22.55 -7.24 -0.01
N GLY A 50 22.71 -7.20 -1.33
CA GLY A 50 23.42 -8.25 -2.05
C GLY A 50 22.71 -9.61 -1.97
N ARG A 51 21.41 -9.62 -1.59
CA ARG A 51 20.64 -10.88 -1.49
C ARG A 51 20.03 -11.20 -2.85
N SER A 52 20.10 -12.45 -3.30
CA SER A 52 19.47 -12.86 -4.55
C SER A 52 17.97 -12.52 -4.57
N THR A 53 17.52 -11.90 -5.67
CA THR A 53 16.11 -11.58 -5.94
C THR A 53 15.48 -12.57 -6.92
N VAL A 54 16.26 -13.55 -7.43
CA VAL A 54 15.79 -14.57 -8.36
C VAL A 54 15.63 -15.89 -7.64
N SER A 55 14.48 -16.53 -7.85
CA SER A 55 14.19 -17.89 -7.34
C SER A 55 14.46 -18.93 -8.42
N ASP A 56 15.10 -20.02 -8.06
CA ASP A 56 15.29 -21.17 -8.95
C ASP A 56 13.98 -21.89 -9.31
N LYS A 57 12.91 -21.61 -8.57
CA LYS A 57 11.56 -22.13 -8.84
C LYS A 57 10.74 -21.27 -9.80
N GLN A 58 11.23 -20.09 -10.12
CA GLN A 58 10.51 -19.16 -10.99
C GLN A 58 10.51 -19.66 -12.43
N ILE A 59 9.32 -19.81 -13.00
CA ILE A 59 9.12 -20.23 -14.40
C ILE A 59 8.70 -19.09 -15.32
N ALA A 60 8.16 -18.00 -14.76
CA ALA A 60 7.79 -16.80 -15.51
C ALA A 60 8.02 -15.54 -14.68
N ASP A 61 8.36 -14.47 -15.36
CA ASP A 61 8.50 -13.11 -14.82
C ASP A 61 7.99 -12.13 -15.88
N GLU A 62 6.80 -11.63 -15.67
CA GLU A 62 6.09 -10.80 -16.62
C GLU A 62 5.67 -9.50 -15.97
N ASP A 63 5.81 -8.40 -16.67
CA ASP A 63 5.33 -7.10 -16.25
C ASP A 63 4.60 -6.37 -17.38
N GLY A 64 3.84 -5.36 -17.02
CA GLY A 64 3.07 -4.59 -17.98
C GLY A 64 2.26 -3.48 -17.33
N TYR A 65 1.33 -2.94 -18.11
CA TYR A 65 0.45 -1.88 -17.67
C TYR A 65 -1.00 -2.22 -18.00
N PHE A 66 -1.90 -1.78 -17.14
CA PHE A 66 -3.33 -1.75 -17.45
C PHE A 66 -3.91 -0.35 -17.18
N ASP A 67 -5.05 -0.05 -17.80
CA ASP A 67 -5.76 1.20 -17.55
C ASP A 67 -6.47 1.15 -16.19
N SER A 68 -6.25 2.17 -15.36
CA SER A 68 -7.03 2.38 -14.15
C SER A 68 -8.50 2.64 -14.49
N HIS A 69 -9.40 2.28 -13.58
CA HIS A 69 -10.85 2.51 -13.73
C HIS A 69 -11.30 3.94 -13.40
N ASP A 70 -10.40 4.91 -13.47
CA ASP A 70 -10.70 6.32 -13.17
C ASP A 70 -11.28 7.10 -14.36
N GLY A 71 -11.16 6.56 -15.57
CA GLY A 71 -11.56 7.24 -16.80
C GLY A 71 -10.59 8.34 -17.27
N GLU A 72 -9.48 8.58 -16.54
CA GLU A 72 -8.48 9.62 -16.85
C GLU A 72 -7.28 9.09 -17.64
N GLY A 73 -7.25 7.79 -17.92
CA GLY A 73 -6.19 7.14 -18.70
C GLY A 73 -4.89 6.90 -17.94
N VAL A 74 -4.95 6.88 -16.61
CA VAL A 74 -3.80 6.51 -15.77
C VAL A 74 -3.45 5.04 -16.01
N LYS A 75 -2.17 4.77 -16.27
CA LYS A 75 -1.63 3.43 -16.47
C LYS A 75 -1.05 2.92 -15.17
N ILE A 76 -1.45 1.72 -14.78
CA ILE A 76 -0.96 1.05 -13.57
C ILE A 76 0.02 -0.04 -13.97
N TYR A 77 1.25 0.10 -13.50
CA TYR A 77 2.28 -0.92 -13.65
C TYR A 77 2.01 -2.10 -12.73
N TYR A 78 2.16 -3.32 -13.27
CA TYR A 78 2.12 -4.55 -12.50
C TYR A 78 3.27 -5.48 -12.89
N ARG A 79 3.62 -6.42 -11.99
CA ARG A 79 4.54 -7.51 -12.24
C ARG A 79 3.99 -8.78 -11.62
N LYS A 80 4.09 -9.88 -12.35
CA LYS A 80 3.75 -11.22 -11.87
C LYS A 80 4.92 -12.18 -12.05
N GLN A 81 5.16 -12.98 -11.03
CA GLN A 81 6.22 -13.99 -11.02
C GLN A 81 5.59 -15.31 -10.60
N LEU A 82 5.80 -16.35 -11.41
CA LEU A 82 5.07 -17.60 -11.31
C LEU A 82 6.01 -18.76 -11.03
N VAL A 83 5.50 -19.78 -10.35
CA VAL A 83 6.16 -21.05 -10.10
C VAL A 83 5.34 -22.20 -10.65
N GLU A 84 5.98 -23.33 -10.90
CA GLU A 84 5.28 -24.55 -11.30
C GLU A 84 4.48 -25.14 -10.12
N ASN A 85 3.23 -25.56 -10.37
CA ASN A 85 2.33 -26.14 -9.36
C ASN A 85 2.22 -25.29 -8.08
N PRO A 86 1.74 -24.05 -8.16
CA PRO A 86 1.74 -23.12 -7.04
C PRO A 86 0.87 -23.60 -5.87
N ARG A 87 1.33 -23.38 -4.66
CA ARG A 87 0.56 -23.60 -3.42
C ARG A 87 -0.52 -22.55 -3.20
N GLY A 88 -0.40 -21.41 -3.86
CA GLY A 88 -1.32 -20.28 -3.79
C GLY A 88 -0.74 -19.05 -4.49
N ASN A 89 -1.55 -18.01 -4.57
CA ASN A 89 -1.16 -16.69 -5.06
C ASN A 89 -0.97 -15.74 -3.86
N VAL A 90 0.00 -14.84 -3.96
CA VAL A 90 0.16 -13.71 -3.04
C VAL A 90 0.13 -12.42 -3.85
N VAL A 91 -0.84 -11.55 -3.55
CA VAL A 91 -0.94 -10.21 -4.13
C VAL A 91 -0.42 -9.20 -3.11
N LEU A 92 0.60 -8.43 -3.49
CA LEU A 92 1.34 -7.55 -2.60
C LEU A 92 1.00 -6.08 -2.86
N ALA A 93 0.68 -5.34 -1.79
CA ALA A 93 0.48 -3.91 -1.74
C ALA A 93 1.63 -3.24 -1.00
N HIS A 94 2.35 -2.33 -1.67
CA HIS A 94 3.48 -1.61 -1.10
C HIS A 94 3.05 -0.40 -0.25
N GLY A 95 3.99 0.19 0.50
CA GLY A 95 3.77 1.36 1.35
C GLY A 95 3.76 2.69 0.59
N VAL A 96 3.45 3.77 1.32
CA VAL A 96 3.49 5.13 0.76
C VAL A 96 4.90 5.51 0.33
N SER A 97 5.01 6.32 -0.71
CA SER A 97 6.27 6.86 -1.28
C SER A 97 7.20 5.85 -1.92
N GLU A 98 6.93 4.55 -1.84
CA GLU A 98 7.78 3.51 -2.40
C GLU A 98 7.15 2.85 -3.65
N HIS A 99 7.65 1.69 -4.08
CA HIS A 99 7.18 0.95 -5.25
C HIS A 99 7.36 -0.57 -5.08
N SER A 100 6.70 -1.34 -5.92
CA SER A 100 6.68 -2.81 -5.86
C SER A 100 8.06 -3.48 -6.03
N GLY A 101 8.98 -2.85 -6.75
CA GLY A 101 10.34 -3.38 -6.96
C GLY A 101 11.14 -3.55 -5.67
N ARG A 102 10.85 -2.78 -4.63
CA ARG A 102 11.49 -2.93 -3.31
C ARG A 102 11.17 -4.25 -2.61
N TYR A 103 10.20 -4.98 -3.12
CA TYR A 103 9.77 -6.28 -2.59
C TYR A 103 10.34 -7.46 -3.36
N ASP A 104 11.36 -7.28 -4.24
CA ASP A 104 11.92 -8.36 -5.03
C ASP A 104 12.50 -9.50 -4.18
N TYR A 105 13.14 -9.18 -3.05
CA TYR A 105 13.59 -10.22 -2.12
C TYR A 105 12.43 -10.95 -1.43
N VAL A 106 11.37 -10.23 -1.06
CA VAL A 106 10.17 -10.85 -0.46
C VAL A 106 9.50 -11.76 -1.49
N ALA A 107 9.37 -11.29 -2.72
CA ALA A 107 8.83 -12.06 -3.82
C ALA A 107 9.63 -13.35 -4.04
N LYS A 108 10.97 -13.25 -4.09
CA LYS A 108 11.83 -14.42 -4.18
C LYS A 108 11.56 -15.43 -3.07
N ARG A 109 11.43 -14.97 -1.81
CA ARG A 109 11.16 -15.87 -0.67
C ARG A 109 9.81 -16.56 -0.78
N LEU A 110 8.79 -15.88 -1.33
CA LEU A 110 7.47 -16.46 -1.60
C LEU A 110 7.54 -17.47 -2.74
N LEU A 111 8.25 -17.17 -3.83
CA LEU A 111 8.51 -18.09 -4.94
C LEU A 111 9.25 -19.35 -4.45
N ASP A 112 10.31 -19.20 -3.64
CA ASP A 112 11.03 -20.32 -3.03
C ASP A 112 10.10 -21.21 -2.18
N ALA A 113 9.11 -20.60 -1.54
CA ALA A 113 8.10 -21.31 -0.77
C ALA A 113 6.99 -21.93 -1.64
N GLY A 114 7.01 -21.70 -2.95
CA GLY A 114 6.07 -22.27 -3.92
C GLY A 114 4.80 -21.44 -4.11
N TYR A 115 4.84 -20.13 -3.92
CA TYR A 115 3.71 -19.22 -4.19
C TYR A 115 3.99 -18.38 -5.44
N ASN A 116 2.95 -18.16 -6.24
CA ASN A 116 2.96 -17.10 -7.24
C ASN A 116 2.91 -15.73 -6.55
N VAL A 117 3.55 -14.73 -7.15
CA VAL A 117 3.58 -13.37 -6.61
C VAL A 117 3.11 -12.38 -7.65
N TYR A 118 2.10 -11.58 -7.29
CA TYR A 118 1.56 -10.50 -8.08
C TYR A 118 1.76 -9.19 -7.33
N ARG A 119 2.20 -8.15 -8.02
CA ARG A 119 2.50 -6.84 -7.45
C ARG A 119 2.09 -5.74 -8.40
N LEU A 120 1.75 -4.57 -7.89
CA LEU A 120 1.55 -3.37 -8.70
C LEU A 120 2.30 -2.20 -8.04
N ASP A 121 2.57 -1.18 -8.83
CA ASP A 121 2.85 0.14 -8.28
C ASP A 121 1.51 0.88 -8.16
N HIS A 122 1.18 1.33 -6.95
CA HIS A 122 -0.03 2.11 -6.74
C HIS A 122 0.00 3.39 -7.57
N ARG A 123 -1.18 3.90 -7.96
CA ARG A 123 -1.25 5.17 -8.70
C ARG A 123 -0.53 6.29 -7.93
N GLY A 124 0.19 7.14 -8.65
CA GLY A 124 1.07 8.15 -8.05
C GLY A 124 2.34 7.60 -7.40
N HIS A 125 2.70 6.34 -7.67
CA HIS A 125 3.89 5.69 -7.12
C HIS A 125 4.66 4.94 -8.21
N GLY A 126 5.99 4.85 -8.03
CA GLY A 126 6.85 4.06 -8.90
C GLY A 126 6.63 4.34 -10.39
N LYS A 127 6.48 3.28 -11.18
CA LYS A 127 6.24 3.33 -12.63
C LYS A 127 4.79 3.71 -12.99
N SER A 128 3.86 3.75 -12.02
CA SER A 128 2.46 4.19 -12.22
C SER A 128 2.27 5.69 -12.08
N ALA A 129 3.31 6.44 -11.71
CA ALA A 129 3.25 7.89 -11.64
C ALA A 129 3.09 8.49 -13.05
N SER A 130 2.22 9.50 -13.19
CA SER A 130 1.90 10.16 -14.46
C SER A 130 1.66 11.65 -14.29
N GLY A 131 1.36 12.36 -15.38
CA GLY A 131 1.07 13.80 -15.33
C GLY A 131 -0.15 14.14 -14.49
N SER A 132 -1.21 13.33 -14.53
CA SER A 132 -2.42 13.53 -13.73
C SER A 132 -2.24 13.08 -12.28
N THR A 133 -1.46 12.01 -12.07
CA THR A 133 -1.11 11.45 -10.75
C THR A 133 0.41 11.44 -10.56
N PRO A 134 1.04 12.60 -10.31
CA PRO A 134 2.48 12.70 -10.17
C PRO A 134 3.00 11.90 -8.98
N LEU A 135 4.29 11.58 -9.01
CA LEU A 135 4.94 10.81 -7.97
C LEU A 135 4.70 11.41 -6.56
N GLY A 136 4.17 10.60 -5.66
CA GLY A 136 3.83 11.00 -4.28
C GLY A 136 2.45 11.64 -4.13
N HIS A 137 1.57 11.58 -5.17
CA HIS A 137 0.20 12.09 -5.08
C HIS A 137 -0.83 10.96 -5.13
N ILE A 138 -1.76 10.99 -4.18
CA ILE A 138 -2.99 10.18 -4.20
C ILE A 138 -4.17 11.16 -4.33
N ASP A 139 -4.92 11.00 -5.40
CA ASP A 139 -6.10 11.80 -5.72
C ASP A 139 -7.37 11.23 -5.06
N ASN A 140 -7.53 9.90 -5.11
CA ASN A 140 -8.68 9.20 -4.54
C ASN A 140 -8.30 7.75 -4.21
N PHE A 141 -8.42 7.37 -2.94
CA PHE A 141 -8.06 6.03 -2.48
C PHE A 141 -8.96 4.93 -3.08
N GLN A 142 -10.17 5.27 -3.48
CA GLN A 142 -11.07 4.35 -4.18
C GLN A 142 -10.43 3.76 -5.44
N TYR A 143 -9.67 4.56 -6.19
CA TYR A 143 -8.98 4.09 -7.39
C TYR A 143 -7.85 3.12 -7.05
N ILE A 144 -7.10 3.37 -5.96
CA ILE A 144 -6.09 2.42 -5.46
C ILE A 144 -6.72 1.04 -5.19
N LEU A 145 -7.88 1.01 -4.55
CA LEU A 145 -8.57 -0.24 -4.25
C LEU A 145 -9.12 -0.93 -5.50
N ASN A 146 -9.60 -0.16 -6.48
CA ASN A 146 -10.08 -0.72 -7.75
C ASN A 146 -8.93 -1.30 -8.58
N ASP A 147 -7.80 -0.58 -8.63
CA ASP A 147 -6.60 -1.05 -9.34
C ASP A 147 -6.02 -2.31 -8.66
N PHE A 148 -6.02 -2.33 -7.33
CA PHE A 148 -5.59 -3.50 -6.55
C PHE A 148 -6.52 -4.71 -6.79
N ASP A 149 -7.83 -4.48 -6.82
CA ASP A 149 -8.84 -5.50 -7.12
C ASP A 149 -8.59 -6.16 -8.48
N ARG A 150 -8.19 -5.38 -9.48
CA ARG A 150 -7.87 -5.91 -10.81
C ARG A 150 -6.69 -6.88 -10.78
N VAL A 151 -5.67 -6.62 -9.96
CA VAL A 151 -4.53 -7.55 -9.80
C VAL A 151 -4.95 -8.80 -9.03
N VAL A 152 -5.85 -8.66 -8.05
CA VAL A 152 -6.45 -9.83 -7.36
C VAL A 152 -7.25 -10.69 -8.34
N ASP A 153 -8.06 -10.07 -9.19
CA ASP A 153 -8.83 -10.79 -10.22
C ASP A 153 -7.92 -11.46 -11.26
N MET A 154 -6.81 -10.82 -11.64
CA MET A 154 -5.80 -11.42 -12.50
C MET A 154 -5.23 -12.69 -11.86
N ALA A 155 -4.79 -12.63 -10.61
CA ALA A 155 -4.22 -13.78 -9.90
C ALA A 155 -5.22 -14.93 -9.78
N LYS A 156 -6.48 -14.63 -9.46
CA LYS A 156 -7.55 -15.62 -9.34
C LYS A 156 -8.00 -16.18 -10.69
N GLY A 157 -8.02 -15.36 -11.73
CA GLY A 157 -8.41 -15.78 -13.08
C GLY A 157 -7.36 -16.68 -13.73
N GLU A 158 -6.07 -16.40 -13.52
CA GLU A 158 -4.98 -17.23 -14.05
C GLU A 158 -4.81 -18.56 -13.27
N HIS A 159 -5.07 -18.55 -11.96
CA HIS A 159 -4.91 -19.71 -11.08
C HIS A 159 -6.14 -19.90 -10.15
N PRO A 160 -7.31 -20.26 -10.70
CA PRO A 160 -8.56 -20.32 -9.94
C PRO A 160 -8.61 -21.45 -8.90
N ASP A 161 -7.80 -22.49 -9.09
CA ASP A 161 -7.81 -23.68 -8.24
C ASP A 161 -6.93 -23.56 -6.98
N VAL A 162 -6.20 -22.45 -6.82
CA VAL A 162 -5.36 -22.23 -5.65
C VAL A 162 -5.84 -21.02 -4.82
N LYS A 163 -5.48 -21.05 -3.54
CA LYS A 163 -5.81 -19.97 -2.61
C LYS A 163 -5.12 -18.68 -2.96
N THR A 164 -5.79 -17.56 -2.75
CA THR A 164 -5.24 -16.21 -2.94
C THR A 164 -5.15 -15.47 -1.62
N PHE A 165 -3.96 -14.98 -1.31
CA PHE A 165 -3.64 -14.22 -0.12
C PHE A 165 -3.20 -12.80 -0.48
N LEU A 166 -3.48 -11.84 0.41
CA LEU A 166 -2.99 -10.47 0.28
C LEU A 166 -1.85 -10.23 1.28
N LEU A 167 -0.85 -9.46 0.89
CA LEU A 167 0.19 -8.96 1.77
C LEU A 167 0.31 -7.46 1.61
N GLY A 168 0.09 -6.71 2.69
CA GLY A 168 0.23 -5.27 2.71
C GLY A 168 1.31 -4.80 3.68
N HIS A 169 2.07 -3.78 3.29
CA HIS A 169 3.03 -3.09 4.15
C HIS A 169 2.68 -1.62 4.30
N SER A 170 2.66 -1.10 5.54
CA SER A 170 2.38 0.32 5.82
C SER A 170 1.05 0.77 5.18
N MET A 171 1.02 1.75 4.27
CA MET A 171 -0.17 2.11 3.47
C MET A 171 -0.78 0.88 2.79
N GLY A 172 0.03 -0.07 2.31
CA GLY A 172 -0.46 -1.33 1.76
C GLY A 172 -1.22 -2.17 2.78
N SER A 173 -0.89 -2.08 4.09
CA SER A 173 -1.69 -2.71 5.14
C SER A 173 -3.09 -2.10 5.24
N LEU A 174 -3.22 -0.77 5.19
CA LEU A 174 -4.53 -0.11 5.11
C LEU A 174 -5.28 -0.52 3.84
N THR A 175 -4.57 -0.62 2.70
CA THR A 175 -5.15 -1.08 1.43
C THR A 175 -5.77 -2.47 1.55
N VAL A 176 -5.04 -3.45 2.11
CA VAL A 176 -5.56 -4.83 2.21
C VAL A 176 -6.60 -4.98 3.33
N GLN A 177 -6.57 -4.13 4.37
CA GLN A 177 -7.61 -4.05 5.40
C GLN A 177 -8.92 -3.55 4.80
N ALA A 178 -8.89 -2.40 4.12
CA ALA A 178 -10.04 -1.85 3.41
C ALA A 178 -10.58 -2.79 2.33
N TYR A 179 -9.67 -3.46 1.62
CA TYR A 179 -10.05 -4.46 0.64
C TYR A 179 -10.82 -5.63 1.29
N GLY A 180 -10.34 -6.16 2.40
CA GLY A 180 -11.00 -7.24 3.14
C GLY A 180 -12.38 -6.86 3.70
N ILE A 181 -12.58 -5.57 4.03
CA ILE A 181 -13.88 -5.01 4.41
C ILE A 181 -14.80 -4.89 3.20
N ARG A 182 -14.28 -4.37 2.07
CA ARG A 182 -15.04 -4.12 0.83
C ARG A 182 -15.46 -5.41 0.13
N GLU A 183 -14.56 -6.38 0.08
CA GLU A 183 -14.70 -7.63 -0.68
C GLU A 183 -14.66 -8.86 0.25
N PRO A 184 -15.65 -9.00 1.15
CA PRO A 184 -15.64 -10.07 2.14
C PRO A 184 -15.74 -11.45 1.48
N GLY A 185 -14.77 -12.31 1.82
CA GLY A 185 -14.72 -13.68 1.30
C GLY A 185 -14.10 -13.83 -0.11
N LYS A 186 -13.65 -12.74 -0.74
CA LYS A 186 -13.01 -12.79 -2.07
C LYS A 186 -11.61 -13.41 -2.02
N VAL A 187 -10.93 -13.31 -0.87
CA VAL A 187 -9.59 -13.88 -0.65
C VAL A 187 -9.54 -14.80 0.56
N ASP A 188 -8.55 -15.70 0.61
CA ASP A 188 -8.45 -16.75 1.63
C ASP A 188 -7.73 -16.31 2.90
N GLY A 189 -7.00 -15.20 2.85
CA GLY A 189 -6.34 -14.62 4.01
C GLY A 189 -5.59 -13.34 3.69
N ILE A 190 -5.33 -12.56 4.72
CA ILE A 190 -4.69 -11.25 4.62
C ILE A 190 -3.50 -11.19 5.58
N ILE A 191 -2.39 -10.65 5.13
CA ILE A 191 -1.18 -10.42 5.92
C ILE A 191 -0.95 -8.91 5.95
N THR A 192 -0.86 -8.32 7.15
CA THR A 192 -0.49 -6.92 7.33
C THR A 192 0.87 -6.82 8.01
N ASN A 193 1.67 -5.86 7.59
CA ASN A 193 2.98 -5.58 8.17
C ASN A 193 3.19 -4.09 8.37
N GLY A 194 3.37 -3.66 9.61
CA GLY A 194 3.67 -2.27 9.95
C GLY A 194 2.55 -1.29 9.58
N GLY A 195 1.30 -1.69 9.74
CA GLY A 195 0.14 -0.85 9.44
C GLY A 195 -1.07 -1.26 10.27
N GLY A 196 -1.99 -0.35 10.41
CA GLY A 196 -3.22 -0.49 11.16
C GLY A 196 -3.91 0.86 11.27
N ALA A 197 -5.15 0.89 11.72
CA ALA A 197 -5.89 2.13 11.92
C ALA A 197 -5.70 2.62 13.37
N PRO A 198 -5.28 3.89 13.58
CA PRO A 198 -5.31 4.48 14.90
C PRO A 198 -6.76 4.73 15.31
N LEU A 199 -7.16 4.36 16.47
CA LEU A 199 -8.51 4.47 17.01
C LEU A 199 -9.47 3.35 16.58
N ASN A 200 -10.20 2.87 17.55
CA ASN A 200 -11.33 1.96 17.32
C ASN A 200 -12.63 2.79 17.26
N LEU A 201 -13.12 3.03 16.05
CA LEU A 201 -14.37 3.76 15.80
C LEU A 201 -15.57 2.82 15.53
N SER A 202 -15.35 1.52 15.42
CA SER A 202 -16.42 0.55 15.12
C SER A 202 -17.49 0.48 16.21
N GLY A 203 -17.11 0.70 17.47
CA GLY A 203 -18.04 0.79 18.59
C GLY A 203 -19.07 1.93 18.47
N LYS A 204 -18.71 3.05 17.88
CA LYS A 204 -19.64 4.16 17.62
C LYS A 204 -20.70 3.80 16.59
N LYS A 205 -20.30 3.16 15.50
CA LYS A 205 -21.21 2.66 14.48
C LYS A 205 -22.19 1.64 15.06
N ALA A 206 -21.69 0.69 15.88
CA ALA A 206 -22.52 -0.29 16.57
C ALA A 206 -23.54 0.38 17.52
N ALA A 207 -23.19 1.53 18.10
CA ALA A 207 -24.09 2.35 18.91
C ALA A 207 -25.04 3.26 18.10
N GLY A 208 -25.03 3.17 16.76
CA GLY A 208 -25.85 4.02 15.89
C GLY A 208 -25.39 5.47 15.82
N GLN A 209 -24.15 5.77 16.23
CA GLN A 209 -23.58 7.11 16.18
C GLN A 209 -22.93 7.38 14.82
N THR A 210 -23.04 8.64 14.38
CA THR A 210 -22.42 9.11 13.14
C THR A 210 -20.95 9.49 13.38
N ILE A 211 -20.08 9.15 12.45
CA ILE A 211 -18.69 9.64 12.44
C ILE A 211 -18.70 11.08 11.94
N THR A 212 -18.09 11.97 12.71
CA THR A 212 -18.06 13.40 12.40
C THR A 212 -16.80 13.77 11.59
N PRO A 213 -16.82 14.90 10.84
CA PRO A 213 -15.62 15.41 10.18
C PRO A 213 -14.47 15.70 11.15
N GLU A 214 -14.76 16.05 12.40
CA GLU A 214 -13.77 16.30 13.46
C GLU A 214 -13.04 15.01 13.85
N GLU A 215 -13.74 13.88 13.90
CA GLU A 215 -13.13 12.58 14.19
C GLU A 215 -12.22 12.12 13.06
N ILE A 216 -12.58 12.38 11.81
CA ILE A 216 -11.70 12.16 10.66
C ILE A 216 -10.46 13.05 10.77
N SER A 217 -10.65 14.33 11.14
CA SER A 217 -9.54 15.26 11.38
C SER A 217 -8.61 14.77 12.47
N GLU A 218 -9.12 14.12 13.51
CA GLU A 218 -8.29 13.58 14.59
C GLU A 218 -7.42 12.39 14.12
N VAL A 219 -7.97 11.50 13.30
CA VAL A 219 -7.19 10.43 12.65
C VAL A 219 -6.10 11.02 11.75
N GLN A 220 -6.43 12.03 10.96
CA GLN A 220 -5.47 12.71 10.08
C GLN A 220 -4.33 13.37 10.87
N LYS A 221 -4.61 14.01 12.01
CA LYS A 221 -3.58 14.60 12.88
C LYS A 221 -2.63 13.57 13.47
N GLN A 222 -3.12 12.38 13.78
CA GLN A 222 -2.28 11.30 14.29
C GLN A 222 -1.34 10.74 13.22
N LEU A 223 -1.81 10.70 11.96
CA LEU A 223 -1.01 10.22 10.83
C LEU A 223 -0.06 11.31 10.28
N ASP A 224 -0.49 12.55 10.21
CA ASP A 224 0.32 13.69 9.77
C ASP A 224 -0.13 14.99 10.47
N PRO A 225 0.48 15.34 11.60
CA PRO A 225 0.13 16.56 12.34
C PRO A 225 0.41 17.83 11.54
N THR A 226 1.31 17.79 10.54
CA THR A 226 1.69 18.97 9.76
C THR A 226 0.71 19.29 8.64
N LEU A 227 -0.21 18.39 8.31
CA LEU A 227 -1.23 18.57 7.27
C LEU A 227 -2.05 19.86 7.50
N PHE A 228 -2.45 20.11 8.76
CA PHE A 228 -3.29 21.24 9.15
C PHE A 228 -2.58 22.60 9.11
N GLU A 229 -1.26 22.60 9.07
CA GLU A 229 -0.45 23.82 8.91
C GLU A 229 -0.28 24.20 7.43
N ARG A 230 -0.55 23.27 6.51
CA ARG A 230 -0.18 23.39 5.09
C ARG A 230 -1.34 23.49 4.14
N LEU A 231 -2.51 22.99 4.52
CA LEU A 231 -3.75 23.15 3.76
C LEU A 231 -4.70 24.10 4.46
N PRO A 232 -5.47 24.92 3.69
CA PRO A 232 -6.56 25.68 4.25
C PRO A 232 -7.53 24.78 5.03
N LEU A 233 -7.88 25.18 6.24
CA LEU A 233 -8.81 24.41 7.08
C LEU A 233 -10.15 24.17 6.36
N ALA A 234 -10.60 25.11 5.53
CA ALA A 234 -11.81 24.98 4.75
C ALA A 234 -11.76 23.81 3.76
N ASP A 235 -10.60 23.56 3.13
CA ASP A 235 -10.42 22.45 2.18
C ASP A 235 -10.43 21.11 2.93
N ILE A 236 -9.76 21.02 4.09
CA ILE A 236 -9.76 19.83 4.94
C ILE A 236 -11.18 19.55 5.46
N THR A 237 -11.87 20.57 5.95
CA THR A 237 -13.24 20.45 6.47
C THR A 237 -14.21 20.00 5.38
N SER A 238 -14.12 20.59 4.19
CA SER A 238 -14.94 20.20 3.04
C SER A 238 -14.67 18.75 2.60
N PHE A 239 -13.40 18.36 2.51
CA PHE A 239 -13.03 16.97 2.20
C PHE A 239 -13.60 16.00 3.25
N ASN A 240 -13.39 16.26 4.55
CA ASN A 240 -13.85 15.41 5.63
C ASN A 240 -15.37 15.33 5.71
N ALA A 241 -16.08 16.42 5.44
CA ALA A 241 -17.55 16.43 5.39
C ALA A 241 -18.09 15.55 4.25
N ASN A 242 -17.49 15.65 3.05
CA ASN A 242 -17.84 14.79 1.92
C ASN A 242 -17.51 13.33 2.22
N TYR A 243 -16.36 13.07 2.84
CA TYR A 243 -15.92 11.72 3.17
C TYR A 243 -16.82 11.09 4.24
N ALA A 244 -17.18 11.81 5.29
CA ALA A 244 -18.05 11.34 6.36
C ALA A 244 -19.43 10.87 5.86
N GLN A 245 -19.97 11.53 4.83
CA GLN A 245 -21.24 11.13 4.21
C GLN A 245 -21.16 9.78 3.49
N ASN A 246 -19.97 9.38 3.05
CA ASN A 246 -19.72 8.16 2.28
C ASN A 246 -19.20 6.98 3.13
N LEU A 247 -18.79 7.22 4.38
CA LEU A 247 -18.23 6.20 5.27
C LEU A 247 -19.24 5.12 5.67
N ILE A 248 -20.51 5.49 5.81
CA ILE A 248 -21.59 4.64 6.31
C ILE A 248 -22.84 4.96 5.47
N PRO A 249 -23.38 4.10 4.73
CA PRO A 249 -23.47 2.67 4.58
C PRO A 249 -22.77 2.08 3.36
N HIS A 250 -21.93 2.81 2.65
CA HIS A 250 -21.44 2.45 1.33
C HIS A 250 -20.04 1.84 1.40
N ARG A 251 -19.93 0.53 1.70
CA ARG A 251 -18.68 -0.23 1.64
C ARG A 251 -17.94 -0.13 0.29
N THR A 252 -18.67 0.23 -0.77
CA THR A 252 -18.14 0.33 -2.14
C THR A 252 -17.61 1.72 -2.48
N HIS A 253 -17.91 2.76 -1.69
CA HIS A 253 -17.46 4.13 -1.90
C HIS A 253 -16.57 4.57 -0.75
N ILE A 254 -15.28 4.26 -0.85
CA ILE A 254 -14.29 4.55 0.20
C ILE A 254 -13.59 5.88 -0.05
N GLY A 255 -13.80 6.52 -1.20
CA GLY A 255 -13.06 7.67 -1.62
C GLY A 255 -13.85 8.97 -1.68
N ALA A 256 -13.17 10.05 -1.39
CA ALA A 256 -13.54 11.40 -1.81
C ALA A 256 -12.36 11.97 -2.59
N GLN A 257 -12.64 12.77 -3.62
CA GLN A 257 -11.60 13.41 -4.42
C GLN A 257 -10.80 14.40 -3.58
N SER A 258 -9.49 14.31 -3.58
CA SER A 258 -8.62 15.29 -2.94
C SER A 258 -8.78 16.67 -3.59
N PRO A 259 -8.79 17.78 -2.81
CA PRO A 259 -8.86 19.12 -3.37
C PRO A 259 -7.71 19.40 -4.34
N GLU A 260 -7.95 20.13 -5.42
CA GLU A 260 -6.93 20.47 -6.42
C GLU A 260 -5.69 21.16 -5.83
N LEU A 261 -5.88 22.00 -4.81
CA LEU A 261 -4.78 22.66 -4.11
C LEU A 261 -3.85 21.63 -3.44
N SER A 262 -4.42 20.54 -2.92
CA SER A 262 -3.65 19.52 -2.19
C SER A 262 -2.61 18.79 -3.05
N LYS A 263 -2.81 18.75 -4.37
CA LYS A 263 -1.84 18.23 -5.35
C LYS A 263 -0.60 19.13 -5.47
N LYS A 264 -0.77 20.44 -5.26
CA LYS A 264 0.29 21.46 -5.40
C LYS A 264 1.08 21.64 -4.10
N VAL A 265 0.48 21.32 -2.96
CA VAL A 265 1.14 21.42 -1.65
C VAL A 265 1.92 20.14 -1.40
N MET A 266 3.24 20.21 -1.57
CA MET A 266 4.14 19.09 -1.40
C MET A 266 4.80 19.11 -0.01
N LEU A 267 4.76 17.98 0.65
CA LEU A 267 5.35 17.73 1.96
C LEU A 267 6.65 16.95 1.77
N SER A 268 7.71 17.30 2.51
CA SER A 268 8.92 16.47 2.53
C SER A 268 8.56 15.08 3.05
N ASN A 269 9.11 14.05 2.41
CA ASN A 269 8.94 12.69 2.91
C ASN A 269 9.72 12.54 4.22
N PRO A 270 9.06 12.36 5.38
CA PRO A 270 9.72 12.31 6.68
C PRO A 270 10.32 10.94 6.99
N PHE A 271 10.11 9.93 6.12
CA PHE A 271 10.34 8.53 6.46
C PHE A 271 11.79 8.08 6.27
N THR A 272 12.62 8.84 5.54
CA THR A 272 13.99 8.45 5.18
C THR A 272 14.82 8.00 6.39
N GLU A 273 14.76 8.71 7.49
CA GLU A 273 15.52 8.35 8.70
C GLU A 273 14.96 7.15 9.46
N GLY A 274 13.63 6.99 9.45
CA GLY A 274 12.93 5.93 10.16
C GLY A 274 12.73 4.64 9.38
N ILE A 275 12.97 4.66 8.05
CA ILE A 275 12.60 3.54 7.16
C ILE A 275 13.36 2.24 7.45
N SER A 276 14.58 2.34 7.95
CA SER A 276 15.44 1.19 8.24
C SER A 276 16.58 1.54 9.20
N THR A 277 17.12 0.50 9.85
CA THR A 277 18.39 0.59 10.58
C THR A 277 19.61 0.44 9.65
N SER A 278 19.44 0.00 8.42
CA SER A 278 20.50 -0.14 7.42
C SER A 278 20.73 1.18 6.69
N GLN A 279 21.98 1.67 6.69
CA GLN A 279 22.33 2.92 5.99
C GLN A 279 22.11 2.78 4.48
N ALA A 280 22.50 1.66 3.90
CA ALA A 280 22.33 1.47 2.46
C ALA A 280 20.85 1.47 1.99
N VAL A 281 19.92 1.04 2.87
CA VAL A 281 18.48 1.19 2.60
C VAL A 281 18.05 2.64 2.61
N LYS A 282 18.54 3.41 3.57
CA LYS A 282 18.27 4.84 3.66
C LYS A 282 18.83 5.55 2.43
N ASP A 283 20.03 5.18 1.98
CA ASP A 283 20.67 5.75 0.80
C ASP A 283 19.88 5.45 -0.48
N GLU A 284 19.45 4.18 -0.65
CA GLU A 284 18.56 3.80 -1.77
C GLU A 284 17.25 4.58 -1.71
N TYR A 285 16.61 4.62 -0.55
CA TYR A 285 15.34 5.32 -0.36
C TYR A 285 15.48 6.82 -0.66
N ALA A 286 16.60 7.45 -0.31
CA ALA A 286 16.87 8.86 -0.55
C ALA A 286 17.20 9.19 -2.03
N THR A 287 17.70 8.22 -2.81
CA THR A 287 18.27 8.47 -4.15
C THR A 287 17.49 7.83 -5.29
N SER A 288 16.63 6.86 -5.02
CA SER A 288 15.84 6.19 -6.06
C SER A 288 14.85 7.15 -6.75
N PRO A 289 14.83 7.21 -8.08
CA PRO A 289 13.90 8.04 -8.82
C PRO A 289 12.44 7.53 -8.77
N LEU A 290 12.24 6.30 -8.32
CA LEU A 290 10.92 5.68 -8.17
C LEU A 290 10.33 5.90 -6.77
N ILE A 291 11.09 6.49 -5.86
CA ILE A 291 10.64 6.82 -4.50
C ILE A 291 10.29 8.30 -4.41
N ALA A 292 9.09 8.58 -3.94
CA ALA A 292 8.63 9.95 -3.76
C ALA A 292 9.37 10.62 -2.61
N GLN A 293 10.32 11.51 -2.93
CA GLN A 293 11.03 12.33 -1.94
C GLN A 293 10.12 13.42 -1.33
N LYS A 294 8.98 13.66 -1.96
CA LYS A 294 7.92 14.54 -1.47
C LYS A 294 6.57 13.86 -1.72
N THR A 295 5.67 13.97 -0.77
CA THR A 295 4.28 13.55 -0.91
C THR A 295 3.37 14.77 -0.94
N SER A 296 2.27 14.67 -1.66
CA SER A 296 1.29 15.75 -1.68
C SER A 296 0.46 15.75 -0.39
N ALA A 297 -0.11 16.90 -0.06
CA ALA A 297 -1.12 16.98 1.00
C ALA A 297 -2.37 16.14 0.68
N GLY A 298 -2.65 15.88 -0.62
CA GLY A 298 -3.69 14.93 -1.04
C GLY A 298 -3.42 13.51 -0.55
N THR A 299 -2.17 13.07 -0.60
CA THR A 299 -1.78 11.75 -0.04
C THR A 299 -2.06 11.67 1.46
N ALA A 300 -1.72 12.71 2.24
CA ALA A 300 -2.00 12.74 3.67
C ALA A 300 -3.51 12.71 3.97
N LEU A 301 -4.32 13.46 3.21
CA LEU A 301 -5.79 13.42 3.33
C LEU A 301 -6.33 12.01 3.05
N GLN A 302 -5.86 11.38 1.98
CA GLN A 302 -6.32 10.04 1.59
C GLN A 302 -5.88 8.95 2.58
N LEU A 303 -4.67 9.03 3.12
CA LEU A 303 -4.22 8.12 4.18
C LEU A 303 -5.10 8.24 5.43
N GLY A 304 -5.42 9.45 5.86
CA GLY A 304 -6.34 9.68 6.98
C GLY A 304 -7.75 9.16 6.69
N ALA A 305 -8.21 9.32 5.46
CA ALA A 305 -9.51 8.84 5.02
C ALA A 305 -9.59 7.31 5.08
N ILE A 306 -8.62 6.58 4.48
CA ILE A 306 -8.64 5.12 4.47
C ILE A 306 -8.46 4.53 5.87
N ALA A 307 -7.59 5.11 6.70
CA ALA A 307 -7.43 4.68 8.08
C ALA A 307 -8.72 4.85 8.90
N THR A 308 -9.47 5.94 8.64
CA THR A 308 -10.79 6.14 9.25
C THR A 308 -11.79 5.10 8.75
N PHE A 309 -11.80 4.79 7.45
CA PHE A 309 -12.67 3.75 6.90
C PHE A 309 -12.41 2.39 7.58
N ASP A 310 -11.15 2.02 7.73
CA ASP A 310 -10.76 0.76 8.40
C ASP A 310 -11.21 0.77 9.86
N ALA A 311 -10.94 1.86 10.60
CA ALA A 311 -11.32 1.99 12.00
C ALA A 311 -12.84 1.90 12.22
N VAL A 312 -13.63 2.48 11.33
CA VAL A 312 -15.11 2.51 11.42
C VAL A 312 -15.74 1.17 11.07
N ASN A 313 -15.16 0.45 10.11
CA ASN A 313 -15.75 -0.74 9.50
C ASN A 313 -15.03 -2.04 9.89
N ALA A 314 -14.15 -2.01 10.88
CA ALA A 314 -13.39 -3.17 11.33
C ALA A 314 -14.27 -4.38 11.68
N ASP A 315 -15.49 -4.15 12.19
CA ASP A 315 -16.49 -5.18 12.51
C ASP A 315 -16.97 -5.98 11.27
N LEU A 316 -16.81 -5.43 10.07
CA LEU A 316 -17.16 -6.07 8.81
C LEU A 316 -16.01 -6.92 8.24
N PHE A 317 -14.83 -6.82 8.81
CA PHE A 317 -13.67 -7.56 8.37
C PHE A 317 -13.77 -9.03 8.81
N THR A 318 -13.75 -9.95 7.87
CA THR A 318 -13.98 -11.39 8.15
C THR A 318 -12.84 -12.30 7.67
N ALA A 319 -11.83 -11.77 7.00
CA ALA A 319 -10.75 -12.57 6.46
C ALA A 319 -9.84 -13.14 7.58
N PRO A 320 -9.39 -14.40 7.48
CA PRO A 320 -8.29 -14.90 8.32
C PRO A 320 -7.07 -13.99 8.15
N THR A 321 -6.46 -13.56 9.27
CA THR A 321 -5.44 -12.52 9.21
C THR A 321 -4.21 -12.86 10.04
N LEU A 322 -3.03 -12.59 9.46
CA LEU A 322 -1.75 -12.51 10.16
C LEU A 322 -1.34 -11.04 10.25
N ILE A 323 -1.18 -10.55 11.47
CA ILE A 323 -0.74 -9.18 11.75
C ILE A 323 0.71 -9.23 12.24
N MET A 324 1.60 -8.51 11.55
CA MET A 324 3.01 -8.39 11.90
C MET A 324 3.36 -6.92 12.12
N HIS A 325 4.19 -6.63 13.11
CA HIS A 325 4.67 -5.27 13.38
C HIS A 325 6.04 -5.30 14.05
N GLY A 326 6.93 -4.41 13.62
CA GLY A 326 8.22 -4.20 14.27
C GLY A 326 8.07 -3.48 15.62
N THR A 327 8.60 -4.03 16.69
CA THR A 327 8.47 -3.44 18.04
C THR A 327 9.19 -2.09 18.19
N LYS A 328 10.08 -1.76 17.25
CA LYS A 328 10.85 -0.50 17.20
C LYS A 328 10.45 0.37 15.99
N ASP A 329 9.26 0.15 15.44
CA ASP A 329 8.75 0.98 14.35
C ASP A 329 8.53 2.41 14.87
N GLY A 330 9.32 3.34 14.34
CA GLY A 330 9.25 4.76 14.70
C GLY A 330 8.38 5.58 13.75
N ILE A 331 7.88 4.97 12.66
CA ILE A 331 7.02 5.64 11.67
C ILE A 331 5.56 5.35 11.97
N VAL A 332 5.20 4.06 12.06
CA VAL A 332 3.86 3.63 12.42
C VAL A 332 3.91 3.00 13.80
N PRO A 333 3.33 3.63 14.83
CA PRO A 333 3.39 3.09 16.18
C PRO A 333 2.75 1.67 16.26
N PRO A 334 3.40 0.71 16.94
CA PRO A 334 2.89 -0.67 17.03
C PRO A 334 1.47 -0.80 17.60
N TYR A 335 1.02 0.19 18.37
CA TYR A 335 -0.35 0.18 18.90
C TYR A 335 -1.41 0.28 17.79
N PHE A 336 -1.11 0.81 16.60
CA PHE A 336 -2.04 0.83 15.47
C PHE A 336 -2.44 -0.60 15.05
N SER A 337 -1.47 -1.51 15.00
CA SER A 337 -1.75 -2.92 14.73
C SER A 337 -2.49 -3.60 15.88
N GLN A 338 -2.21 -3.21 17.14
CA GLN A 338 -2.94 -3.72 18.30
C GLN A 338 -4.38 -3.25 18.31
N ASP A 339 -4.64 -1.98 17.99
CA ASP A 339 -6.00 -1.43 17.90
C ASP A 339 -6.78 -2.10 16.76
N TRP A 340 -6.15 -2.32 15.61
CA TRP A 340 -6.73 -3.09 14.53
C TRP A 340 -7.09 -4.52 14.99
N TYR A 341 -6.15 -5.22 15.60
CA TYR A 341 -6.40 -6.57 16.15
C TYR A 341 -7.61 -6.58 17.09
N ASN A 342 -7.67 -5.64 18.03
CA ASN A 342 -8.78 -5.55 19.01
C ASN A 342 -10.11 -5.21 18.32
N SER A 343 -10.09 -4.56 17.16
CA SER A 343 -11.29 -4.11 16.45
C SER A 343 -11.92 -5.21 15.59
N ILE A 344 -11.13 -6.19 15.13
CA ILE A 344 -11.57 -7.28 14.23
C ILE A 344 -11.78 -8.61 14.94
N SER A 345 -11.37 -8.76 16.20
CA SER A 345 -11.42 -10.01 16.99
C SER A 345 -12.72 -10.21 17.76
#